data_5e9207db953d19eacc14d0cba02618a4
#
_entry.id   5e9207db953d19eacc14d0cba02618a4
#
_cell.length_a   1.000
_cell.length_b   1.000
_cell.length_c   1.000
_cell.angle_alpha   90.00
_cell.angle_beta   90.00
_cell.angle_gamma   90.00
#
_symmetry.space_group_name_H-M   'P 1'
#
loop_
_entity.id
_entity.type
_entity.pdbx_description
1 polymer ?
#
loop_
_entity_poly.entity_id
_entity_poly.type
_entity_poly.pdbx_seq_one_letter_code
_entity_poly.pdbx_strand_id
1 'polypeptide(L)'
;MLPELKIAQLRHFVWVAELKGFHAAAEKAHRTQPAISLSIKDLENKLGESLFEKRNAKAANAELTPFGKHFMPQAKELIAHHDRIAQDMTLMANHKTGHLRLASVPSIASRMLPEILSKFIENAPDLHISFYDDNAGAVLNMVENQQVDFGIASLWHAHEHSDKTFTPIWEDQIGVVCRVDHPLARRKTLHWETLREHRLISNGTSRLLQDTEAEPLLGDSQFYISNMISLVAMLEAGMGITTLPWFAFPEESTKLKFIPLTSPSVIRQIGIVQMSNKSLTPAADSLVKFILEHAQQSE
;
A
#
# COMPACT_ATOMS: atom_id res chain seq x y z
N MET A 1 1.60 36.04 -2.20
CA MET A 1 0.52 35.57 -1.31
C MET A 1 0.20 34.13 -1.74
N LEU A 2 0.09 33.18 -0.82
CA LEU A 2 -0.28 31.79 -1.18
C LEU A 2 -1.74 31.75 -1.66
N PRO A 3 -2.07 30.94 -2.69
CA PRO A 3 -3.43 30.84 -3.19
C PRO A 3 -4.34 30.16 -2.16
N GLU A 4 -5.55 30.74 -1.99
CA GLU A 4 -6.60 30.12 -1.17
C GLU A 4 -7.31 29.02 -1.98
N LEU A 5 -7.02 27.75 -1.67
CA LEU A 5 -7.61 26.59 -2.32
C LEU A 5 -8.85 26.11 -1.53
N LYS A 6 -9.97 25.91 -2.22
CA LYS A 6 -11.20 25.36 -1.62
C LYS A 6 -11.29 23.87 -1.90
N ILE A 7 -11.57 23.05 -0.87
CA ILE A 7 -11.72 21.59 -1.02
C ILE A 7 -12.74 21.20 -2.10
N ALA A 8 -13.84 21.96 -2.21
CA ALA A 8 -14.82 21.73 -3.28
C ALA A 8 -14.22 21.87 -4.69
N GLN A 9 -13.31 22.85 -4.90
CA GLN A 9 -12.63 23.02 -6.19
C GLN A 9 -11.68 21.87 -6.48
N LEU A 10 -10.96 21.39 -5.47
CA LEU A 10 -10.09 20.21 -5.59
C LEU A 10 -10.90 18.96 -5.94
N ARG A 11 -12.05 18.74 -5.30
CA ARG A 11 -12.96 17.64 -5.64
C ARG A 11 -13.46 17.72 -7.08
N HIS A 12 -13.90 18.92 -7.51
CA HIS A 12 -14.33 19.12 -8.89
C HIS A 12 -13.22 18.81 -9.88
N PHE A 13 -11.99 19.25 -9.61
CA PHE A 13 -10.82 18.95 -10.43
C PHE A 13 -10.57 17.43 -10.53
N VAL A 14 -10.53 16.73 -9.41
CA VAL A 14 -10.32 15.28 -9.36
C VAL A 14 -11.43 14.55 -10.13
N TRP A 15 -12.71 14.91 -9.92
CA TRP A 15 -13.82 14.26 -10.62
C TRP A 15 -13.80 14.51 -12.12
N VAL A 16 -13.50 15.73 -12.59
CA VAL A 16 -13.37 16.01 -14.02
C VAL A 16 -12.27 15.16 -14.65
N ALA A 17 -11.14 15.00 -13.96
CA ALA A 17 -10.02 14.21 -14.45
C ALA A 17 -10.34 12.69 -14.47
N GLU A 18 -10.89 12.16 -13.38
CA GLU A 18 -11.21 10.73 -13.26
C GLU A 18 -12.33 10.28 -14.20
N LEU A 19 -13.39 11.09 -14.31
CA LEU A 19 -14.53 10.79 -15.17
C LEU A 19 -14.29 11.26 -16.61
N LYS A 20 -13.13 11.87 -16.88
CA LYS A 20 -12.72 12.39 -18.20
C LYS A 20 -13.73 13.35 -18.82
N GLY A 21 -14.53 14.07 -17.99
CA GLY A 21 -15.56 14.95 -18.51
C GLY A 21 -16.20 15.87 -17.49
N PHE A 22 -16.46 17.10 -17.92
CA PHE A 22 -17.11 18.14 -17.10
C PHE A 22 -18.57 17.84 -16.80
N HIS A 23 -19.27 17.16 -17.74
CA HIS A 23 -20.68 16.80 -17.57
C HIS A 23 -20.82 15.68 -16.51
N ALA A 24 -20.05 14.61 -16.63
CA ALA A 24 -20.05 13.53 -15.65
C ALA A 24 -19.65 13.99 -14.24
N ALA A 25 -18.67 14.91 -14.16
CA ALA A 25 -18.29 15.53 -12.89
C ALA A 25 -19.40 16.39 -12.30
N ALA A 26 -20.19 17.09 -13.15
CA ALA A 26 -21.32 17.89 -12.72
C ALA A 26 -22.44 17.02 -12.13
N GLU A 27 -22.77 15.91 -12.76
CA GLU A 27 -23.71 14.92 -12.22
C GLU A 27 -23.27 14.38 -10.87
N LYS A 28 -21.98 13.95 -10.75
CA LYS A 28 -21.41 13.48 -9.49
C LYS A 28 -21.42 14.54 -8.38
N ALA A 29 -21.22 15.80 -8.75
CA ALA A 29 -21.23 16.94 -7.81
C ALA A 29 -22.64 17.46 -7.47
N HIS A 30 -23.70 16.95 -8.11
CA HIS A 30 -25.06 17.51 -8.07
C HIS A 30 -25.06 19.02 -8.39
N ARG A 31 -24.34 19.39 -9.45
CA ARG A 31 -24.18 20.77 -9.94
C ARG A 31 -24.42 20.82 -11.45
N THR A 32 -24.51 22.04 -11.99
CA THR A 32 -24.54 22.24 -13.43
C THR A 32 -23.13 22.22 -14.02
N GLN A 33 -22.98 21.80 -15.28
CA GLN A 33 -21.69 21.81 -15.97
C GLN A 33 -21.02 23.20 -16.02
N PRO A 34 -21.75 24.32 -16.27
CA PRO A 34 -21.16 25.66 -16.18
C PRO A 34 -20.58 25.96 -14.79
N ALA A 35 -21.23 25.52 -13.71
CA ALA A 35 -20.73 25.71 -12.34
C ALA A 35 -19.41 24.95 -12.10
N ILE A 36 -19.28 23.73 -12.60
CA ILE A 36 -18.02 22.97 -12.54
C ILE A 36 -16.95 23.68 -13.37
N SER A 37 -17.27 24.11 -14.60
CA SER A 37 -16.32 24.81 -15.48
C SER A 37 -15.82 26.12 -14.84
N LEU A 38 -16.69 26.87 -14.20
CA LEU A 38 -16.31 28.09 -13.48
C LEU A 38 -15.43 27.79 -12.27
N SER A 39 -15.77 26.72 -11.52
CA SER A 39 -14.99 26.25 -10.37
C SER A 39 -13.56 25.85 -10.74
N ILE A 40 -13.39 25.14 -11.86
CA ILE A 40 -12.07 24.78 -12.40
C ILE A 40 -11.30 26.02 -12.85
N LYS A 41 -11.96 26.92 -13.60
CA LYS A 41 -11.33 28.16 -14.07
C LYS A 41 -10.86 29.05 -12.91
N ASP A 42 -11.64 29.13 -11.82
CA ASP A 42 -11.24 29.88 -10.63
C ASP A 42 -10.02 29.20 -9.95
N LEU A 43 -9.98 27.86 -9.89
CA LEU A 43 -8.84 27.10 -9.38
C LEU A 43 -7.58 27.34 -10.22
N GLU A 44 -7.68 27.28 -11.56
CA GLU A 44 -6.59 27.55 -12.48
C GLU A 44 -6.06 28.99 -12.34
N ASN A 45 -6.96 29.97 -12.21
CA ASN A 45 -6.57 31.36 -11.97
C ASN A 45 -5.79 31.55 -10.66
N LYS A 46 -6.16 30.82 -9.61
CA LYS A 46 -5.46 30.85 -8.31
C LYS A 46 -4.10 30.18 -8.36
N LEU A 47 -3.97 29.09 -9.12
CA LEU A 47 -2.71 28.37 -9.30
C LEU A 47 -1.80 29.06 -10.32
N GLY A 48 -2.33 29.91 -11.18
CA GLY A 48 -1.59 30.60 -12.24
C GLY A 48 -1.34 29.77 -13.50
N GLU A 49 -1.82 28.51 -13.53
CA GLU A 49 -1.59 27.57 -14.62
C GLU A 49 -2.86 26.76 -14.95
N SER A 50 -2.99 26.33 -16.21
CA SER A 50 -4.10 25.49 -16.65
C SER A 50 -3.92 24.04 -16.18
N LEU A 51 -4.98 23.45 -15.66
CA LEU A 51 -5.03 22.06 -15.20
C LEU A 51 -5.47 21.10 -16.32
N PHE A 52 -6.27 21.61 -17.26
CA PHE A 52 -6.78 20.83 -18.40
C PHE A 52 -6.29 21.44 -19.72
N GLU A 53 -6.05 20.57 -20.71
CA GLU A 53 -5.73 20.98 -22.07
C GLU A 53 -6.89 21.78 -22.69
N LYS A 54 -6.54 22.80 -23.49
CA LYS A 54 -7.56 23.59 -24.20
C LYS A 54 -8.30 22.67 -25.17
N ARG A 55 -9.62 22.64 -25.05
CA ARG A 55 -10.48 21.83 -25.92
C ARG A 55 -10.24 22.18 -27.40
N ASN A 56 -9.68 21.23 -28.14
CA ASN A 56 -9.90 21.19 -29.58
C ASN A 56 -11.31 20.66 -29.82
N ALA A 57 -12.05 21.23 -30.79
CA ALA A 57 -13.45 20.90 -31.08
C ALA A 57 -13.73 19.41 -31.37
N LYS A 58 -12.70 18.57 -31.44
CA LYS A 58 -12.77 17.12 -31.68
C LYS A 58 -12.47 16.25 -30.44
N ALA A 59 -12.03 16.82 -29.31
CA ALA A 59 -11.70 16.05 -28.11
C ALA A 59 -12.91 15.98 -27.18
N ALA A 60 -13.50 14.77 -27.06
CA ALA A 60 -14.63 14.52 -26.15
C ALA A 60 -14.23 14.46 -24.68
N ASN A 61 -12.95 14.24 -24.38
CA ASN A 61 -12.44 13.97 -23.04
C ASN A 61 -11.65 15.14 -22.46
N ALA A 62 -11.77 15.37 -21.14
CA ALA A 62 -10.95 16.30 -20.38
C ALA A 62 -9.57 15.65 -20.12
N GLU A 63 -8.52 16.17 -20.77
CA GLU A 63 -7.14 15.70 -20.58
C GLU A 63 -6.38 16.66 -19.69
N LEU A 64 -5.57 16.12 -18.76
CA LEU A 64 -4.74 16.91 -17.87
C LEU A 64 -3.50 17.43 -18.60
N THR A 65 -3.16 18.70 -18.36
CA THR A 65 -1.86 19.28 -18.70
C THR A 65 -0.73 18.60 -17.90
N PRO A 66 0.55 18.78 -18.24
CA PRO A 66 1.66 18.34 -17.39
C PRO A 66 1.56 18.89 -15.96
N PHE A 67 1.15 20.17 -15.80
CA PHE A 67 0.90 20.79 -14.50
C PHE A 67 -0.27 20.10 -13.77
N GLY A 68 -1.39 19.83 -14.46
CA GLY A 68 -2.53 19.10 -13.92
C GLY A 68 -2.18 17.67 -13.46
N LYS A 69 -1.33 16.97 -14.22
CA LYS A 69 -0.81 15.65 -13.83
C LYS A 69 0.05 15.70 -12.56
N HIS A 70 0.88 16.74 -12.44
CA HIS A 70 1.67 16.97 -11.23
C HIS A 70 0.81 17.37 -10.04
N PHE A 71 -0.23 18.17 -10.24
CA PHE A 71 -1.12 18.64 -9.18
C PHE A 71 -2.11 17.58 -8.70
N MET A 72 -2.43 16.56 -9.52
CA MET A 72 -3.44 15.54 -9.21
C MET A 72 -3.18 14.77 -7.91
N PRO A 73 -1.98 14.23 -7.64
CA PRO A 73 -1.70 13.54 -6.38
C PRO A 73 -1.83 14.47 -5.17
N GLN A 74 -1.35 15.71 -5.25
CA GLN A 74 -1.45 16.69 -4.17
C GLN A 74 -2.91 17.07 -3.86
N ALA A 75 -3.74 17.24 -4.91
CA ALA A 75 -5.16 17.49 -4.73
C ALA A 75 -5.88 16.34 -4.04
N LYS A 76 -5.57 15.08 -4.41
CA LYS A 76 -6.11 13.88 -3.75
C LYS A 76 -5.69 13.78 -2.30
N GLU A 77 -4.45 14.06 -2.00
CA GLU A 77 -3.91 14.06 -0.64
C GLU A 77 -4.62 15.07 0.26
N LEU A 78 -4.79 16.32 -0.21
CA LEU A 78 -5.50 17.37 0.53
C LEU A 78 -6.97 16.98 0.79
N ILE A 79 -7.65 16.39 -0.19
CA ILE A 79 -9.03 15.92 -0.03
C ILE A 79 -9.07 14.80 1.03
N ALA A 80 -8.20 13.81 0.93
CA ALA A 80 -8.15 12.68 1.87
C ALA A 80 -7.87 13.16 3.30
N HIS A 81 -6.95 14.11 3.46
CA HIS A 81 -6.64 14.70 4.77
C HIS A 81 -7.84 15.46 5.36
N HIS A 82 -8.49 16.30 4.56
CA HIS A 82 -9.70 17.02 4.97
C HIS A 82 -10.80 16.04 5.41
N ASP A 83 -11.07 15.01 4.62
CA ASP A 83 -12.15 14.06 4.89
C ASP A 83 -11.89 13.26 6.17
N ARG A 84 -10.63 12.90 6.41
CA ARG A 84 -10.19 12.28 7.65
C ARG A 84 -10.49 13.17 8.86
N ILE A 85 -10.06 14.44 8.83
CA ILE A 85 -10.32 15.37 9.94
C ILE A 85 -11.82 15.51 10.18
N ALA A 86 -12.62 15.68 9.12
CA ALA A 86 -14.07 15.81 9.24
C ALA A 86 -14.70 14.56 9.86
N GLN A 87 -14.24 13.37 9.47
CA GLN A 87 -14.71 12.10 10.03
C GLN A 87 -14.33 11.98 11.51
N ASP A 88 -13.08 12.26 11.87
CA ASP A 88 -12.60 12.20 13.26
C ASP A 88 -13.39 13.15 14.16
N MET A 89 -13.63 14.39 13.71
CA MET A 89 -14.44 15.35 14.45
C MET A 89 -15.90 14.88 14.63
N THR A 90 -16.46 14.25 13.59
CA THR A 90 -17.82 13.69 13.66
C THR A 90 -17.90 12.53 14.66
N LEU A 91 -16.90 11.64 14.67
CA LEU A 91 -16.82 10.55 15.63
C LEU A 91 -16.67 11.04 17.06
N MET A 92 -15.83 12.05 17.29
CA MET A 92 -15.66 12.69 18.61
C MET A 92 -16.96 13.38 19.06
N ALA A 93 -17.65 14.11 18.19
CA ALA A 93 -18.91 14.78 18.48
C ALA A 93 -20.05 13.82 18.83
N ASN A 94 -20.04 12.62 18.27
CA ASN A 94 -21.04 11.58 18.53
C ASN A 94 -20.68 10.66 19.71
N HIS A 95 -19.67 11.00 20.51
CA HIS A 95 -19.16 10.19 21.64
C HIS A 95 -18.83 8.73 21.25
N LYS A 96 -18.61 8.46 19.99
CA LYS A 96 -18.15 7.16 19.50
C LYS A 96 -16.63 7.15 19.63
N THR A 97 -16.15 6.35 20.53
CA THR A 97 -14.74 6.26 20.91
C THR A 97 -13.88 5.78 19.77
N GLY A 98 -13.04 6.69 19.27
CA GLY A 98 -11.84 6.44 18.50
C GLY A 98 -12.01 5.80 17.12
N HIS A 99 -11.26 6.33 16.16
CA HIS A 99 -11.02 5.69 14.86
C HIS A 99 -9.54 5.38 14.74
N LEU A 100 -9.21 4.14 14.45
CA LEU A 100 -7.85 3.67 14.21
C LEU A 100 -7.74 3.24 12.76
N ARG A 101 -6.70 3.72 12.08
CA ARG A 101 -6.39 3.34 10.70
C ARG A 101 -5.00 2.75 10.65
N LEU A 102 -4.89 1.55 10.11
CA LEU A 102 -3.61 0.92 9.90
C LEU A 102 -3.53 0.31 8.51
N ALA A 103 -2.31 0.20 8.01
CA ALA A 103 -2.01 -0.52 6.78
C ALA A 103 -0.96 -1.59 7.06
N SER A 104 -1.00 -2.68 6.33
CA SER A 104 -0.01 -3.75 6.47
C SER A 104 0.29 -4.42 5.14
N VAL A 105 1.47 -5.01 5.03
CA VAL A 105 1.77 -5.90 3.93
C VAL A 105 0.95 -7.20 4.04
N PRO A 106 0.54 -7.82 2.90
CA PRO A 106 -0.37 -8.97 2.88
C PRO A 106 0.07 -10.14 3.76
N SER A 107 1.37 -10.41 3.80
CA SER A 107 1.93 -11.50 4.60
C SER A 107 1.68 -11.37 6.11
N ILE A 108 1.65 -10.15 6.62
CA ILE A 108 1.39 -9.86 8.03
C ILE A 108 -0.11 -9.68 8.26
N ALA A 109 -0.79 -9.05 7.31
CA ALA A 109 -2.24 -8.87 7.31
C ALA A 109 -3.02 -10.19 7.45
N SER A 110 -2.55 -11.23 6.75
CA SER A 110 -3.22 -12.53 6.74
C SER A 110 -2.76 -13.48 7.85
N ARG A 111 -1.52 -13.37 8.32
CA ARG A 111 -0.92 -14.36 9.22
C ARG A 111 -0.85 -13.93 10.68
N MET A 112 -0.42 -12.69 10.93
CA MET A 112 -0.13 -12.23 12.29
C MET A 112 -1.25 -11.36 12.86
N LEU A 113 -1.77 -10.43 12.07
CA LEU A 113 -2.73 -9.44 12.55
C LEU A 113 -4.11 -9.98 12.93
N PRO A 114 -4.67 -11.03 12.31
CA PRO A 114 -5.99 -11.50 12.69
C PRO A 114 -6.11 -11.89 14.18
N GLU A 115 -5.14 -12.64 14.68
CA GLU A 115 -5.12 -13.04 16.09
C GLU A 115 -4.88 -11.85 17.01
N ILE A 116 -3.92 -10.98 16.67
CA ILE A 116 -3.58 -9.79 17.44
C ILE A 116 -4.77 -8.84 17.52
N LEU A 117 -5.41 -8.53 16.38
CA LEU A 117 -6.57 -7.64 16.33
C LEU A 117 -7.78 -8.23 17.04
N SER A 118 -8.02 -9.55 16.93
CA SER A 118 -9.11 -10.22 17.64
C SER A 118 -8.98 -10.01 19.15
N LYS A 119 -7.80 -10.26 19.72
CA LYS A 119 -7.53 -10.05 21.13
C LYS A 119 -7.59 -8.59 21.56
N PHE A 120 -7.12 -7.68 20.69
CA PHE A 120 -7.14 -6.25 20.99
C PHE A 120 -8.55 -5.69 21.05
N ILE A 121 -9.44 -6.09 20.13
CA ILE A 121 -10.83 -5.61 20.06
C ILE A 121 -11.66 -6.06 21.26
N GLU A 122 -11.35 -7.20 21.88
CA GLU A 122 -12.02 -7.64 23.12
C GLU A 122 -11.96 -6.58 24.23
N ASN A 123 -10.86 -5.81 24.27
CA ASN A 123 -10.65 -4.75 25.26
C ASN A 123 -11.05 -3.35 24.76
N ALA A 124 -11.49 -3.22 23.51
CA ALA A 124 -11.84 -1.95 22.88
C ALA A 124 -13.05 -2.11 21.93
N PRO A 125 -14.23 -2.53 22.44
CA PRO A 125 -15.38 -2.92 21.60
C PRO A 125 -15.97 -1.77 20.77
N ASP A 126 -15.77 -0.52 21.21
CA ASP A 126 -16.32 0.67 20.55
C ASP A 126 -15.32 1.33 19.58
N LEU A 127 -14.19 0.67 19.32
CA LEU A 127 -13.16 1.17 18.42
C LEU A 127 -13.50 0.83 16.97
N HIS A 128 -13.52 1.85 16.11
CA HIS A 128 -13.61 1.65 14.66
C HIS A 128 -12.23 1.47 14.05
N ILE A 129 -11.98 0.31 13.46
CA ILE A 129 -10.70 0.00 12.78
C ILE A 129 -10.91 0.01 11.28
N SER A 130 -10.15 0.87 10.58
CA SER A 130 -9.97 0.78 9.12
C SER A 130 -8.62 0.13 8.85
N PHE A 131 -8.66 -1.02 8.18
CA PHE A 131 -7.49 -1.80 7.87
C PHE A 131 -7.27 -1.87 6.36
N TYR A 132 -6.05 -1.55 5.92
CA TYR A 132 -5.65 -1.57 4.52
C TYR A 132 -4.54 -2.61 4.31
N ASP A 133 -4.73 -3.43 3.30
CA ASP A 133 -3.79 -4.48 2.89
C ASP A 133 -3.23 -4.14 1.51
N ASP A 134 -1.93 -3.83 1.42
CA ASP A 134 -1.27 -3.46 0.17
C ASP A 134 0.25 -3.74 0.24
N ASN A 135 0.93 -3.61 -0.90
CA ASN A 135 2.39 -3.76 -0.96
C ASN A 135 3.12 -2.71 -0.10
N ALA A 136 4.38 -3.00 0.25
CA ALA A 136 5.16 -2.16 1.16
C ALA A 136 5.25 -0.69 0.70
N GLY A 137 5.41 -0.43 -0.60
CA GLY A 137 5.46 0.93 -1.13
C GLY A 137 4.15 1.69 -0.91
N ALA A 138 3.00 1.04 -1.13
CA ALA A 138 1.69 1.64 -0.88
C ALA A 138 1.47 1.88 0.62
N VAL A 139 1.86 0.94 1.49
CA VAL A 139 1.80 1.12 2.95
C VAL A 139 2.63 2.33 3.39
N LEU A 140 3.87 2.45 2.91
CA LEU A 140 4.73 3.61 3.22
C LEU A 140 4.12 4.92 2.74
N ASN A 141 3.54 4.96 1.54
CA ASN A 141 2.86 6.13 1.01
C ASN A 141 1.61 6.49 1.83
N MET A 142 0.84 5.50 2.32
CA MET A 142 -0.31 5.77 3.20
C MET A 142 0.13 6.40 4.52
N VAL A 143 1.25 5.97 5.09
CA VAL A 143 1.84 6.57 6.31
C VAL A 143 2.30 7.99 6.03
N GLU A 144 3.04 8.22 4.96
CA GLU A 144 3.55 9.53 4.55
C GLU A 144 2.43 10.54 4.32
N ASN A 145 1.39 10.13 3.60
CA ASN A 145 0.20 10.94 3.31
C ASN A 145 -0.80 10.95 4.46
N GLN A 146 -0.46 10.37 5.62
CA GLN A 146 -1.30 10.34 6.83
C GLN A 146 -2.72 9.80 6.58
N GLN A 147 -2.83 8.89 5.63
CA GLN A 147 -4.06 8.16 5.36
C GLN A 147 -4.30 7.09 6.44
N VAL A 148 -3.22 6.64 7.08
CA VAL A 148 -3.23 5.72 8.21
C VAL A 148 -2.44 6.30 9.38
N ASP A 149 -2.72 5.83 10.59
CA ASP A 149 -2.02 6.26 11.81
C ASP A 149 -0.61 5.65 11.85
N PHE A 150 -0.48 4.40 11.44
CA PHE A 150 0.80 3.71 11.25
C PHE A 150 0.68 2.59 10.21
N GLY A 151 1.82 2.11 9.73
CA GLY A 151 1.92 0.98 8.82
C GLY A 151 2.75 -0.16 9.39
N ILE A 152 2.55 -1.38 8.89
CA ILE A 152 3.42 -2.52 9.16
C ILE A 152 3.98 -3.00 7.82
N ALA A 153 5.27 -2.79 7.62
CA ALA A 153 5.92 -3.09 6.36
C ALA A 153 7.40 -3.44 6.57
N SER A 154 8.04 -3.92 5.53
CA SER A 154 9.50 -3.98 5.46
C SER A 154 10.04 -2.66 4.93
N LEU A 155 11.02 -2.06 5.60
CA LEU A 155 11.83 -0.99 5.05
C LEU A 155 13.03 -1.60 4.34
N TRP A 156 13.11 -1.33 3.06
CA TRP A 156 14.31 -1.55 2.26
C TRP A 156 15.00 -0.19 2.13
N HIS A 157 16.21 -0.03 2.59
CA HIS A 157 16.95 1.25 2.69
C HIS A 157 16.38 2.26 3.71
N ALA A 158 16.72 2.08 4.97
CA ALA A 158 16.38 3.01 6.06
C ALA A 158 16.88 4.46 5.84
N HIS A 159 17.81 4.67 4.91
CA HIS A 159 18.39 5.99 4.62
C HIS A 159 17.50 6.90 3.75
N GLU A 160 16.53 6.37 3.05
CA GLU A 160 15.62 7.17 2.18
C GLU A 160 14.40 7.74 2.92
N HIS A 161 14.23 7.41 4.20
CA HIS A 161 13.01 7.73 4.97
C HIS A 161 13.33 8.50 6.26
N SER A 162 14.06 9.61 6.16
CA SER A 162 14.48 10.44 7.32
C SER A 162 13.33 11.02 8.14
N ASP A 163 12.12 11.05 7.58
CA ASP A 163 10.89 11.55 8.21
C ASP A 163 10.03 10.45 8.85
N LYS A 164 10.44 9.19 8.77
CA LYS A 164 9.73 8.03 9.31
C LYS A 164 10.56 7.32 10.37
N THR A 165 9.88 6.83 11.38
CA THR A 165 10.44 5.91 12.38
C THR A 165 10.09 4.50 12.03
N PHE A 166 11.07 3.60 12.08
CA PHE A 166 10.89 2.16 11.89
C PHE A 166 11.23 1.42 13.18
N THR A 167 10.29 0.67 13.70
CA THR A 167 10.48 -0.19 14.87
C THR A 167 10.41 -1.63 14.42
N PRO A 168 11.53 -2.37 14.33
CA PRO A 168 11.54 -3.76 13.89
C PRO A 168 10.75 -4.64 14.87
N ILE A 169 10.00 -5.62 14.32
CA ILE A 169 9.16 -6.54 15.11
C ILE A 169 9.46 -7.99 14.75
N TRP A 170 9.48 -8.32 13.47
CA TRP A 170 9.64 -9.69 12.97
C TRP A 170 10.69 -9.76 11.88
N GLU A 171 11.22 -10.96 11.72
CA GLU A 171 12.13 -11.31 10.63
C GLU A 171 11.66 -12.58 9.95
N ASP A 172 11.79 -12.65 8.63
CA ASP A 172 11.59 -13.88 7.90
C ASP A 172 12.57 -14.03 6.73
N GLN A 173 12.76 -15.28 6.32
CA GLN A 173 13.68 -15.63 5.25
C GLN A 173 12.96 -15.68 3.91
N ILE A 174 13.64 -15.27 2.84
CA ILE A 174 13.17 -15.46 1.47
C ILE A 174 13.45 -16.91 1.02
N GLY A 175 12.45 -17.51 0.38
CA GLY A 175 12.55 -18.83 -0.20
C GLY A 175 11.83 -18.93 -1.54
N VAL A 176 11.98 -20.07 -2.19
CA VAL A 176 11.25 -20.43 -3.40
C VAL A 176 9.93 -21.10 -3.02
N VAL A 177 8.86 -20.72 -3.71
CA VAL A 177 7.58 -21.42 -3.65
C VAL A 177 7.30 -22.06 -5.01
N CYS A 178 7.06 -23.36 -4.98
CA CYS A 178 6.73 -24.16 -6.17
C CYS A 178 5.70 -25.23 -5.80
N ARG A 179 5.12 -25.88 -6.82
CA ARG A 179 4.26 -27.06 -6.59
C ARG A 179 5.04 -28.21 -5.92
N VAL A 180 4.34 -29.02 -5.11
CA VAL A 180 4.94 -30.16 -4.41
C VAL A 180 5.49 -31.24 -5.33
N ASP A 181 4.99 -31.33 -6.56
CA ASP A 181 5.48 -32.24 -7.60
C ASP A 181 6.61 -31.66 -8.47
N HIS A 182 6.96 -30.38 -8.26
CA HIS A 182 8.06 -29.73 -8.99
C HIS A 182 9.41 -30.36 -8.59
N PRO A 183 10.38 -30.51 -9.52
CA PRO A 183 11.70 -31.09 -9.22
C PRO A 183 12.43 -30.45 -8.03
N LEU A 184 12.31 -29.12 -7.88
CA LEU A 184 12.90 -28.37 -6.78
C LEU A 184 12.30 -28.73 -5.42
N ALA A 185 11.06 -29.20 -5.36
CA ALA A 185 10.38 -29.54 -4.11
C ALA A 185 11.06 -30.67 -3.32
N ARG A 186 11.94 -31.44 -3.95
CA ARG A 186 12.72 -32.52 -3.29
C ARG A 186 13.93 -31.98 -2.52
N ARG A 187 14.31 -30.71 -2.74
CA ARG A 187 15.46 -30.07 -2.10
C ARG A 187 15.06 -29.53 -0.72
N LYS A 188 16.04 -29.46 0.19
CA LYS A 188 15.88 -28.82 1.51
C LYS A 188 16.21 -27.34 1.47
N THR A 189 17.15 -26.94 0.63
CA THR A 189 17.58 -25.57 0.38
C THR A 189 17.93 -25.42 -1.08
N LEU A 190 17.93 -24.19 -1.60
CA LEU A 190 18.30 -23.87 -2.98
C LEU A 190 19.28 -22.69 -3.00
N HIS A 191 20.10 -22.64 -4.03
CA HIS A 191 20.90 -21.48 -4.39
C HIS A 191 20.15 -20.63 -5.42
N TRP A 192 20.33 -19.32 -5.38
CA TRP A 192 19.65 -18.39 -6.29
C TRP A 192 19.89 -18.71 -7.75
N GLU A 193 21.09 -19.11 -8.12
CA GLU A 193 21.48 -19.49 -9.49
C GLU A 193 20.59 -20.58 -10.07
N THR A 194 20.10 -21.50 -9.25
CA THR A 194 19.20 -22.58 -9.67
C THR A 194 17.91 -22.05 -10.27
N LEU A 195 17.47 -20.83 -9.88
CA LEU A 195 16.21 -20.25 -10.36
C LEU A 195 16.23 -19.91 -11.84
N ARG A 196 17.42 -19.63 -12.41
CA ARG A 196 17.58 -19.28 -13.83
C ARG A 196 17.16 -20.38 -14.80
N GLU A 197 17.17 -21.62 -14.35
CA GLU A 197 16.77 -22.79 -15.15
C GLU A 197 15.25 -23.00 -15.15
N HIS A 198 14.50 -22.21 -14.38
CA HIS A 198 13.07 -22.40 -14.18
C HIS A 198 12.28 -21.16 -14.56
N ARG A 199 11.02 -21.37 -14.93
CA ARG A 199 10.09 -20.26 -15.20
C ARG A 199 9.78 -19.52 -13.92
N LEU A 200 10.37 -18.33 -13.76
CA LEU A 200 10.16 -17.47 -12.63
C LEU A 200 8.94 -16.56 -12.86
N ILE A 201 8.08 -16.43 -11.84
CA ILE A 201 6.97 -15.48 -11.78
C ILE A 201 7.40 -14.39 -10.80
N SER A 202 7.53 -13.15 -11.26
CA SER A 202 7.80 -11.98 -10.43
C SER A 202 6.55 -11.53 -9.69
N ASN A 203 6.73 -10.95 -8.53
CA ASN A 203 5.64 -10.46 -7.68
C ASN A 203 6.03 -9.19 -6.92
N GLY A 204 5.14 -8.66 -6.10
CA GLY A 204 5.38 -7.44 -5.32
C GLY A 204 6.58 -7.52 -4.36
N THR A 205 7.01 -8.73 -3.96
CA THR A 205 8.18 -8.91 -3.08
C THR A 205 9.49 -8.91 -3.85
N SER A 206 9.49 -8.98 -5.17
CA SER A 206 10.72 -8.94 -5.99
C SER A 206 11.51 -7.64 -5.78
N ARG A 207 10.82 -6.55 -5.40
CA ARG A 207 11.48 -5.30 -5.02
C ARG A 207 12.33 -5.40 -3.75
N LEU A 208 12.05 -6.37 -2.87
CA LEU A 208 12.84 -6.64 -1.68
C LEU A 208 14.24 -7.16 -2.02
N LEU A 209 14.45 -7.56 -3.25
CA LEU A 209 15.71 -8.12 -3.73
C LEU A 209 16.54 -7.09 -4.51
N GLN A 210 15.99 -5.90 -4.79
CA GLN A 210 16.73 -4.80 -5.42
C GLN A 210 17.89 -4.39 -4.52
N ASP A 211 19.02 -4.07 -5.13
CA ASP A 211 20.28 -3.70 -4.45
C ASP A 211 20.86 -4.77 -3.50
N THR A 212 20.33 -6.01 -3.54
CA THR A 212 20.95 -7.15 -2.85
C THR A 212 21.82 -7.97 -3.79
N GLU A 213 22.71 -8.78 -3.22
CA GLU A 213 23.51 -9.74 -4.00
C GLU A 213 22.63 -10.76 -4.78
N ALA A 214 21.35 -10.89 -4.40
CA ALA A 214 20.39 -11.76 -5.05
C ALA A 214 19.77 -11.17 -6.33
N GLU A 215 19.73 -9.84 -6.46
CA GLU A 215 19.10 -9.17 -7.61
C GLU A 215 19.63 -9.64 -8.96
N PRO A 216 20.96 -9.69 -9.19
CA PRO A 216 21.53 -10.16 -10.47
C PRO A 216 21.27 -11.64 -10.76
N LEU A 217 20.87 -12.40 -9.73
CA LEU A 217 20.60 -13.84 -9.83
C LEU A 217 19.14 -14.13 -10.22
N LEU A 218 18.27 -13.14 -10.09
CA LEU A 218 16.91 -13.20 -10.62
C LEU A 218 16.99 -13.10 -12.16
N GLY A 219 16.54 -14.14 -12.84
CA GLY A 219 16.39 -14.12 -14.29
C GLY A 219 15.25 -13.19 -14.72
N ASP A 220 15.20 -12.89 -16.04
CA ASP A 220 14.04 -12.21 -16.62
C ASP A 220 12.78 -13.03 -16.41
N SER A 221 11.75 -12.39 -15.85
CA SER A 221 10.46 -13.00 -15.64
C SER A 221 9.47 -12.56 -16.71
N GLN A 222 8.81 -13.53 -17.35
CA GLN A 222 7.74 -13.25 -18.33
C GLN A 222 6.43 -12.80 -17.69
N PHE A 223 6.26 -13.03 -16.37
CA PHE A 223 5.02 -12.74 -15.66
C PHE A 223 5.31 -11.92 -14.41
N TYR A 224 4.55 -10.85 -14.24
CA TYR A 224 4.49 -10.10 -13.00
C TYR A 224 3.06 -10.18 -12.44
N ILE A 225 2.93 -10.65 -11.19
CA ILE A 225 1.64 -10.82 -10.53
C ILE A 225 1.70 -10.10 -9.19
N SER A 226 0.94 -9.01 -9.07
CA SER A 226 0.92 -8.19 -7.85
C SER A 226 0.03 -8.76 -6.75
N ASN A 227 -1.05 -9.45 -7.12
CA ASN A 227 -2.04 -9.97 -6.18
C ASN A 227 -1.67 -11.37 -5.70
N MET A 228 -1.63 -11.57 -4.37
CA MET A 228 -1.20 -12.83 -3.75
C MET A 228 -2.16 -13.99 -4.07
N ILE A 229 -3.47 -13.75 -4.11
CA ILE A 229 -4.45 -14.81 -4.40
C ILE A 229 -4.24 -15.34 -5.82
N SER A 230 -4.06 -14.43 -6.79
CA SER A 230 -3.78 -14.79 -8.18
C SER A 230 -2.44 -15.51 -8.31
N LEU A 231 -1.41 -15.06 -7.58
CA LEU A 231 -0.09 -15.70 -7.58
C LEU A 231 -0.17 -17.14 -7.08
N VAL A 232 -0.83 -17.38 -5.95
CA VAL A 232 -1.02 -18.72 -5.37
C VAL A 232 -1.76 -19.63 -6.36
N ALA A 233 -2.85 -19.14 -6.97
CA ALA A 233 -3.62 -19.92 -7.96
C ALA A 233 -2.76 -20.33 -9.17
N MET A 234 -1.92 -19.42 -9.67
CA MET A 234 -1.02 -19.70 -10.80
C MET A 234 0.10 -20.70 -10.42
N LEU A 235 0.64 -20.58 -9.22
CA LEU A 235 1.62 -21.55 -8.70
C LEU A 235 0.99 -22.94 -8.56
N GLU A 236 -0.21 -23.04 -8.01
CA GLU A 236 -0.95 -24.30 -7.90
C GLU A 236 -1.30 -24.91 -9.26
N ALA A 237 -1.52 -24.07 -10.28
CA ALA A 237 -1.70 -24.51 -11.67
C ALA A 237 -0.39 -24.96 -12.34
N GLY A 238 0.76 -24.82 -11.67
CA GLY A 238 2.06 -25.25 -12.21
C GLY A 238 2.64 -24.32 -13.25
N MET A 239 2.26 -23.04 -13.28
CA MET A 239 2.74 -22.11 -14.29
C MET A 239 4.23 -21.73 -14.12
N GLY A 240 4.81 -21.95 -12.94
CA GLY A 240 6.21 -21.68 -12.65
C GLY A 240 6.51 -21.72 -11.16
N ILE A 241 7.59 -21.06 -10.78
CA ILE A 241 8.04 -20.88 -9.40
C ILE A 241 8.08 -19.38 -9.08
N THR A 242 8.10 -19.03 -7.80
CA THR A 242 8.27 -17.63 -7.36
C THR A 242 9.15 -17.56 -6.12
N THR A 243 9.67 -16.38 -5.80
CA THR A 243 10.32 -16.11 -4.52
C THR A 243 9.32 -15.41 -3.59
N LEU A 244 9.19 -15.89 -2.37
CA LEU A 244 8.36 -15.28 -1.33
C LEU A 244 9.11 -15.29 0.02
N PRO A 245 8.83 -14.29 0.87
CA PRO A 245 9.18 -14.39 2.29
C PRO A 245 8.33 -15.48 2.96
N TRP A 246 8.87 -16.07 4.03
CA TRP A 246 8.19 -17.18 4.75
C TRP A 246 6.77 -16.81 5.20
N PHE A 247 6.57 -15.62 5.76
CA PHE A 247 5.23 -15.20 6.20
C PHE A 247 4.22 -15.01 5.05
N ALA A 248 4.68 -14.92 3.82
CA ALA A 248 3.81 -14.86 2.64
C ALA A 248 3.48 -16.24 2.07
N PHE A 249 4.13 -17.29 2.54
CA PHE A 249 3.86 -18.66 2.10
C PHE A 249 2.51 -19.15 2.66
N PRO A 250 1.58 -19.65 1.82
CA PRO A 250 0.31 -20.23 2.28
C PRO A 250 0.53 -21.62 2.86
N GLU A 251 0.84 -21.72 4.14
CA GLU A 251 1.13 -23.02 4.82
C GLU A 251 -0.01 -24.04 4.72
N GLU A 252 -1.24 -23.55 4.57
CA GLU A 252 -2.42 -24.40 4.43
C GLU A 252 -2.53 -25.08 3.05
N SER A 253 -1.77 -24.60 2.06
CA SER A 253 -1.78 -25.20 0.73
C SER A 253 -1.04 -26.53 0.73
N THR A 254 -1.77 -27.60 0.49
CA THR A 254 -1.19 -28.96 0.31
C THR A 254 -0.51 -29.14 -1.05
N LYS A 255 -0.66 -28.18 -1.96
CA LYS A 255 -0.13 -28.24 -3.34
C LYS A 255 1.19 -27.50 -3.50
N LEU A 256 1.53 -26.62 -2.57
CA LEU A 256 2.73 -25.78 -2.63
C LEU A 256 3.75 -26.16 -1.58
N LYS A 257 5.00 -25.87 -1.85
CA LYS A 257 6.12 -26.06 -0.95
C LYS A 257 7.02 -24.85 -0.95
N PHE A 258 7.43 -24.44 0.25
CA PHE A 258 8.45 -23.43 0.47
C PHE A 258 9.82 -24.10 0.64
N ILE A 259 10.84 -23.53 -0.01
CA ILE A 259 12.21 -24.03 0.05
C ILE A 259 13.12 -22.83 0.32
N PRO A 260 13.82 -22.76 1.46
CA PRO A 260 14.71 -21.66 1.79
C PRO A 260 15.79 -21.43 0.74
N LEU A 261 16.07 -20.16 0.41
CA LEU A 261 17.17 -19.75 -0.44
C LEU A 261 18.41 -19.43 0.41
N THR A 262 19.55 -19.85 -0.09
CA THR A 262 20.85 -19.67 0.56
C THR A 262 21.88 -19.14 -0.43
N SER A 263 22.94 -18.52 0.10
CA SER A 263 24.07 -18.01 -0.70
C SER A 263 23.67 -16.97 -1.77
N PRO A 264 23.24 -15.76 -1.36
CA PRO A 264 23.11 -15.28 0.02
C PRO A 264 21.80 -15.68 0.69
N SER A 265 21.80 -15.74 2.03
CA SER A 265 20.55 -15.80 2.80
C SER A 265 20.00 -14.39 2.93
N VAL A 266 18.83 -14.14 2.36
CA VAL A 266 18.16 -12.83 2.42
C VAL A 266 17.10 -12.87 3.51
N ILE A 267 17.30 -12.05 4.53
CA ILE A 267 16.38 -11.87 5.65
C ILE A 267 15.60 -10.58 5.44
N ARG A 268 14.29 -10.65 5.53
CA ARG A 268 13.42 -9.49 5.51
C ARG A 268 13.09 -9.07 6.94
N GLN A 269 13.36 -7.81 7.28
CA GLN A 269 12.87 -7.22 8.52
C GLN A 269 11.51 -6.56 8.29
N ILE A 270 10.59 -6.79 9.21
CA ILE A 270 9.25 -6.23 9.21
C ILE A 270 9.07 -5.44 10.51
N GLY A 271 8.52 -4.25 10.40
CA GLY A 271 8.33 -3.40 11.57
C GLY A 271 7.20 -2.41 11.41
N ILE A 272 6.93 -1.70 12.50
CA ILE A 272 6.00 -0.58 12.54
C ILE A 272 6.69 0.63 11.91
N VAL A 273 5.96 1.27 10.99
CA VAL A 273 6.36 2.51 10.33
C VAL A 273 5.39 3.60 10.72
N GLN A 274 5.91 4.71 11.20
CA GLN A 274 5.14 5.90 11.57
C GLN A 274 5.91 7.18 11.24
N MET A 275 5.23 8.32 11.16
CA MET A 275 5.89 9.61 10.98
C MET A 275 6.66 10.00 12.25
N SER A 276 7.95 10.34 12.10
CA SER A 276 8.84 10.66 13.23
C SER A 276 8.45 11.95 13.97
N ASN A 277 7.78 12.87 13.27
CA ASN A 277 7.40 14.19 13.77
C ASN A 277 5.95 14.27 14.26
N LYS A 278 5.25 13.13 14.42
CA LYS A 278 3.85 13.07 14.84
C LYS A 278 3.61 12.07 15.94
N SER A 279 2.77 12.46 16.88
CA SER A 279 2.25 11.56 17.90
C SER A 279 1.11 10.72 17.32
N LEU A 280 1.08 9.45 17.68
CA LEU A 280 -0.06 8.58 17.40
C LEU A 280 -1.30 9.02 18.17
N THR A 281 -2.48 8.69 17.65
CA THR A 281 -3.71 8.77 18.45
C THR A 281 -3.61 7.78 19.63
N PRO A 282 -4.31 8.01 20.75
CA PRO A 282 -4.27 7.08 21.88
C PRO A 282 -4.62 5.63 21.52
N ALA A 283 -5.58 5.44 20.61
CA ALA A 283 -5.95 4.12 20.12
C ALA A 283 -4.83 3.46 19.30
N ALA A 284 -4.19 4.23 18.43
CA ALA A 284 -3.07 3.73 17.63
C ALA A 284 -1.84 3.41 18.49
N ASP A 285 -1.52 4.26 19.44
CA ASP A 285 -0.41 4.02 20.41
C ASP A 285 -0.66 2.76 21.24
N SER A 286 -1.92 2.56 21.71
CA SER A 286 -2.31 1.36 22.44
C SER A 286 -2.17 0.09 21.59
N LEU A 287 -2.61 0.12 20.32
CA LEU A 287 -2.46 -1.04 19.43
C LEU A 287 -0.98 -1.31 19.11
N VAL A 288 -0.18 -0.27 18.86
CA VAL A 288 1.27 -0.43 18.63
C VAL A 288 1.94 -1.13 19.80
N LYS A 289 1.69 -0.69 21.05
CA LYS A 289 2.20 -1.33 22.25
C LYS A 289 1.74 -2.79 22.35
N PHE A 290 0.48 -3.03 22.09
CA PHE A 290 -0.08 -4.38 22.13
C PHE A 290 0.57 -5.31 21.09
N ILE A 291 0.84 -4.83 19.86
CA ILE A 291 1.56 -5.58 18.83
C ILE A 291 2.97 -5.91 19.30
N LEU A 292 3.71 -4.92 19.86
CA LEU A 292 5.07 -5.13 20.33
C LEU A 292 5.15 -6.15 21.47
N GLU A 293 4.21 -6.14 22.40
CA GLU A 293 4.12 -7.10 23.49
C GLU A 293 3.83 -8.52 23.00
N HIS A 294 2.93 -8.67 22.00
CA HIS A 294 2.60 -9.98 21.45
C HIS A 294 3.68 -10.53 20.51
N ALA A 295 4.42 -9.68 19.83
CA ALA A 295 5.52 -10.12 18.99
C ALA A 295 6.65 -10.80 19.79
N GLN A 296 6.91 -10.34 21.01
CA GLN A 296 7.93 -10.92 21.90
C GLN A 296 7.53 -12.30 22.46
N GLN A 297 6.25 -12.68 22.42
CA GLN A 297 5.75 -13.97 22.92
C GLN A 297 5.74 -15.06 21.84
N SER A 298 6.02 -14.70 20.58
CA SER A 298 5.95 -15.62 19.42
C SER A 298 7.33 -16.10 18.95
N GLU A 299 8.40 -15.77 19.67
CA GLU A 299 9.73 -16.38 19.55
C GLU A 299 9.81 -17.65 20.41
#